data_4ae32def39ae19dd043cf04aed3b69ab
#
_entry.id   4ae32def39ae19dd043cf04aed3b69ab
#
_cell.length_a   1.000
_cell.length_b   1.000
_cell.length_c   1.000
_cell.angle_alpha   90.00
_cell.angle_beta   90.00
_cell.angle_gamma   90.00
#
_symmetry.space_group_name_H-M   'P 1'
#
loop_
_entity.id
_entity.type
_entity.pdbx_description
1 polymer ?
#
loop_
_entity_poly.entity_id
_entity_poly.type
_entity_poly.pdbx_seq_one_letter_code
_entity_poly.pdbx_strand_id
1 'polypeptide(L)'
;DNSTVIFKQTYSEQSAIKHYEYVRNFFLDERYLKQNNNFLFQVNNAVSNDVLEHLKILDKLCFNEFGVRIHFIVPADKLNIKMDSLIYSLSSFPPGEIYSPLISYKLQRLLQILKILRRPIIIDSNKYLKSFSKFIKKHPRLIPCVLTGWDNTARYKNKGIVIEGNIENLIEGQL
;
A
#
# COMPACT_ATOMS: atom_id res chain seq x y z
N ASP A 1 19.16 -2.60 -16.40
CA ASP A 1 17.77 -3.08 -16.46
C ASP A 1 17.00 -2.18 -17.42
N ASN A 2 16.90 -2.64 -18.69
CA ASN A 2 16.15 -1.91 -19.72
C ASN A 2 14.66 -2.16 -19.51
N SER A 3 14.08 -1.55 -18.49
CA SER A 3 12.63 -1.50 -18.36
C SER A 3 12.08 -0.60 -19.44
N THR A 4 11.59 -1.19 -20.51
CA THR A 4 10.90 -0.47 -21.58
C THR A 4 9.62 0.12 -20.98
N VAL A 5 9.52 1.45 -20.95
CA VAL A 5 8.29 2.13 -20.54
C VAL A 5 7.24 1.85 -21.60
N ILE A 6 6.30 0.96 -21.32
CA ILE A 6 5.22 0.55 -22.22
C ILE A 6 4.18 1.67 -22.31
N PHE A 7 3.93 2.37 -21.20
CA PHE A 7 2.97 3.47 -21.12
C PHE A 7 3.45 4.53 -20.12
N LYS A 8 3.52 5.78 -20.54
CA LYS A 8 3.83 6.91 -19.67
C LYS A 8 2.53 7.56 -19.23
N GLN A 9 2.23 7.48 -17.95
CA GLN A 9 1.07 8.18 -17.39
C GLN A 9 1.34 9.68 -17.35
N THR A 10 0.38 10.47 -17.84
CA THR A 10 0.42 11.93 -17.81
C THR A 10 -0.63 12.43 -16.82
N TYR A 11 -0.25 13.44 -16.04
CA TYR A 11 -1.13 14.08 -15.06
C TYR A 11 -1.49 15.48 -15.58
N SER A 12 -2.68 15.62 -16.13
CA SER A 12 -3.26 16.89 -16.60
C SER A 12 -4.67 17.01 -16.03
N GLU A 13 -5.22 18.22 -16.03
CA GLU A 13 -6.60 18.45 -15.62
C GLU A 13 -7.58 17.58 -16.43
N GLN A 14 -7.38 17.52 -17.74
CA GLN A 14 -8.22 16.70 -18.62
C GLN A 14 -8.11 15.20 -18.33
N SER A 15 -6.90 14.71 -17.97
CA SER A 15 -6.72 13.32 -17.57
C SER A 15 -7.38 13.03 -16.22
N ALA A 16 -7.40 14.01 -15.30
CA ALA A 16 -8.08 13.88 -14.02
C ALA A 16 -9.61 13.82 -14.19
N ILE A 17 -10.17 14.66 -15.06
CA ILE A 17 -11.61 14.63 -15.38
C ILE A 17 -12.01 13.27 -15.94
N LYS A 18 -11.29 12.75 -16.95
CA LYS A 18 -11.55 11.42 -17.51
C LYS A 18 -11.41 10.30 -16.46
N HIS A 19 -10.42 10.42 -15.60
CA HIS A 19 -10.24 9.46 -14.50
C HIS A 19 -11.42 9.51 -13.54
N TYR A 20 -11.90 10.71 -13.18
CA TYR A 20 -13.08 10.87 -12.35
C TYR A 20 -14.33 10.26 -12.99
N GLU A 21 -14.60 10.55 -14.26
CA GLU A 21 -15.72 9.96 -15.01
C GLU A 21 -15.72 8.43 -14.98
N TYR A 22 -14.53 7.84 -15.01
CA TYR A 22 -14.39 6.39 -14.89
C TYR A 22 -14.67 5.90 -13.47
N VAL A 23 -14.01 6.47 -12.43
CA VAL A 23 -14.15 6.00 -11.05
C VAL A 23 -15.50 6.36 -10.43
N ARG A 24 -16.15 7.40 -10.90
CA ARG A 24 -17.49 7.82 -10.51
C ARG A 24 -18.52 6.68 -10.55
N ASN A 25 -18.43 5.81 -11.55
CA ASN A 25 -19.32 4.66 -11.69
C ASN A 25 -19.19 3.66 -10.51
N PHE A 26 -17.99 3.57 -9.93
CA PHE A 26 -17.80 2.75 -8.73
C PHE A 26 -18.34 3.45 -7.48
N PHE A 27 -18.23 4.78 -7.38
CA PHE A 27 -18.77 5.54 -6.25
C PHE A 27 -20.30 5.49 -6.17
N LEU A 28 -20.98 5.28 -7.29
CA LEU A 28 -22.45 5.10 -7.36
C LEU A 28 -22.89 3.73 -6.84
N ASP A 29 -22.01 2.75 -6.79
CA ASP A 29 -22.32 1.43 -6.24
C ASP A 29 -22.44 1.53 -4.71
N GLU A 30 -23.59 1.13 -4.15
CA GLU A 30 -23.84 1.16 -2.71
C GLU A 30 -22.88 0.27 -1.89
N ARG A 31 -22.26 -0.72 -2.54
CA ARG A 31 -21.24 -1.60 -1.94
C ARG A 31 -19.88 -0.94 -1.85
N TYR A 32 -19.68 0.23 -2.47
CA TYR A 32 -18.41 0.90 -2.45
C TYR A 32 -18.00 1.31 -1.02
N LEU A 33 -16.76 1.03 -0.66
CA LEU A 33 -16.27 1.23 0.71
C LEU A 33 -16.24 2.71 1.10
N LYS A 34 -16.93 3.03 2.20
CA LYS A 34 -17.02 4.39 2.74
C LYS A 34 -16.58 4.40 4.22
N GLN A 35 -16.02 5.52 4.64
CA GLN A 35 -15.75 5.79 6.05
C GLN A 35 -16.21 7.21 6.39
N ASN A 36 -17.02 7.33 7.43
CA ASN A 36 -17.64 8.62 7.80
C ASN A 36 -18.32 9.31 6.60
N ASN A 37 -19.05 8.53 5.81
CA ASN A 37 -19.72 8.92 4.57
C ASN A 37 -18.80 9.37 3.40
N ASN A 38 -17.48 9.33 3.55
CA ASN A 38 -16.53 9.65 2.48
C ASN A 38 -16.04 8.39 1.77
N PHE A 39 -15.78 8.48 0.46
CA PHE A 39 -15.28 7.37 -0.33
C PHE A 39 -13.83 7.05 0.01
N LEU A 40 -13.48 5.77 0.15
CA LEU A 40 -12.09 5.35 0.34
C LEU A 40 -11.46 5.00 -1.01
N PHE A 41 -10.35 5.64 -1.35
CA PHE A 41 -9.65 5.41 -2.61
C PHE A 41 -8.16 5.16 -2.37
N GLN A 42 -7.69 3.97 -2.77
CA GLN A 42 -6.28 3.62 -2.60
C GLN A 42 -5.45 4.02 -3.82
N VAL A 43 -4.35 4.72 -3.57
CA VAL A 43 -3.36 5.12 -4.57
C VAL A 43 -2.08 4.33 -4.36
N ASN A 44 -1.72 3.49 -5.33
CA ASN A 44 -0.58 2.57 -5.19
C ASN A 44 0.80 3.18 -5.45
N ASN A 45 0.88 4.36 -6.06
CA ASN A 45 2.16 4.91 -6.46
C ASN A 45 2.59 6.13 -5.63
N ALA A 46 3.89 6.43 -5.69
CA ALA A 46 4.47 7.58 -5.01
C ALA A 46 3.73 8.87 -5.37
N VAL A 47 3.43 9.64 -4.36
CA VAL A 47 2.72 10.90 -4.52
C VAL A 47 3.74 11.96 -4.92
N SER A 48 3.88 12.23 -6.22
CA SER A 48 4.54 13.44 -6.74
C SER A 48 3.58 14.61 -6.69
N ASN A 49 4.10 15.84 -6.86
CA ASN A 49 3.24 17.03 -6.89
C ASN A 49 2.16 16.92 -8.00
N ASP A 50 2.50 16.38 -9.16
CA ASP A 50 1.56 16.19 -10.26
C ASP A 50 0.43 15.22 -9.90
N VAL A 51 0.77 14.15 -9.15
CA VAL A 51 -0.23 13.21 -8.64
C VAL A 51 -1.12 13.89 -7.60
N LEU A 52 -0.55 14.68 -6.68
CA LEU A 52 -1.34 15.40 -5.68
C LEU A 52 -2.34 16.37 -6.33
N GLU A 53 -1.92 17.13 -7.33
CA GLU A 53 -2.83 18.02 -8.07
C GLU A 53 -3.94 17.22 -8.76
N HIS A 54 -3.60 16.10 -9.38
CA HIS A 54 -4.58 15.21 -9.99
C HIS A 54 -5.61 14.70 -8.96
N LEU A 55 -5.15 14.27 -7.76
CA LEU A 55 -6.05 13.81 -6.70
C LEU A 55 -6.93 14.94 -6.16
N LYS A 56 -6.42 16.18 -6.07
CA LYS A 56 -7.22 17.36 -5.68
C LYS A 56 -8.36 17.63 -6.66
N ILE A 57 -8.12 17.43 -7.94
CA ILE A 57 -9.17 17.58 -8.97
C ILE A 57 -10.24 16.50 -8.79
N LEU A 58 -9.84 15.22 -8.59
CA LEU A 58 -10.79 14.14 -8.32
C LEU A 58 -11.66 14.43 -7.10
N ASP A 59 -11.04 14.87 -5.99
CA ASP A 59 -11.76 15.18 -4.75
C ASP A 59 -12.74 16.35 -4.95
N LYS A 60 -12.33 17.40 -5.67
CA LYS A 60 -13.17 18.55 -5.99
C LYS A 60 -14.40 18.13 -6.82
N LEU A 61 -14.19 17.30 -7.85
CA LEU A 61 -15.28 16.81 -8.70
C LEU A 61 -16.25 15.92 -7.89
N CYS A 62 -15.71 15.04 -7.05
CA CYS A 62 -16.50 14.22 -6.15
C CYS A 62 -17.35 15.07 -5.19
N PHE A 63 -16.75 16.08 -4.58
CA PHE A 63 -17.46 16.97 -3.68
C PHE A 63 -18.58 17.76 -4.38
N ASN A 64 -18.33 18.23 -5.59
CA ASN A 64 -19.32 18.95 -6.38
C ASN A 64 -20.52 18.07 -6.77
N GLU A 65 -20.31 16.79 -7.02
CA GLU A 65 -21.38 15.87 -7.45
C GLU A 65 -22.11 15.21 -6.27
N PHE A 66 -21.36 14.73 -5.28
CA PHE A 66 -21.92 13.91 -4.21
C PHE A 66 -22.00 14.63 -2.86
N GLY A 67 -21.40 15.82 -2.70
CA GLY A 67 -21.32 16.53 -1.43
C GLY A 67 -20.39 15.88 -0.40
N VAL A 68 -19.60 14.86 -0.81
CA VAL A 68 -18.70 14.09 0.05
C VAL A 68 -17.28 14.10 -0.51
N ARG A 69 -16.29 13.83 0.36
CA ARG A 69 -14.88 13.84 -0.02
C ARG A 69 -14.38 12.44 -0.40
N ILE A 70 -13.24 12.42 -1.08
CA ILE A 70 -12.47 11.20 -1.28
C ILE A 70 -11.38 11.14 -0.21
N HIS A 71 -11.39 10.08 0.60
CA HIS A 71 -10.33 9.76 1.55
C HIS A 71 -9.26 8.92 0.84
N PHE A 72 -8.17 9.57 0.43
CA PHE A 72 -7.07 8.89 -0.23
C PHE A 72 -6.21 8.11 0.76
N ILE A 73 -5.91 6.87 0.41
CA ILE A 73 -5.07 5.95 1.17
C ILE A 73 -3.81 5.70 0.35
N VAL A 74 -2.63 5.90 0.95
CA VAL A 74 -1.34 5.70 0.29
C VAL A 74 -0.50 4.64 1.00
N PRO A 75 0.40 3.93 0.30
CA PRO A 75 1.30 2.96 0.94
C PRO A 75 2.21 3.62 1.99
N ALA A 76 2.44 2.91 3.10
CA ALA A 76 3.24 3.38 4.23
C ALA A 76 4.75 3.52 3.93
N ASP A 77 5.24 2.90 2.85
CA ASP A 77 6.62 3.08 2.36
C ASP A 77 6.91 4.53 1.93
N LYS A 78 5.88 5.36 1.87
CA LYS A 78 5.92 6.79 1.55
C LYS A 78 5.79 7.70 2.78
N LEU A 79 6.08 7.19 3.97
CA LEU A 79 6.00 7.95 5.24
C LEU A 79 6.78 9.26 5.28
N ASN A 80 7.78 9.41 4.40
CA ASN A 80 8.55 10.66 4.26
C ASN A 80 7.81 11.74 3.45
N ILE A 81 6.66 11.42 2.88
CA ILE A 81 5.83 12.42 2.22
C ILE A 81 5.20 13.28 3.31
N LYS A 82 5.44 14.58 3.26
CA LYS A 82 4.67 15.56 4.03
C LYS A 82 3.19 15.24 3.79
N MET A 83 2.50 14.74 4.83
CA MET A 83 1.10 14.37 4.73
C MET A 83 0.32 15.60 4.26
N ASP A 84 -0.05 15.64 3.00
CA ASP A 84 -1.00 16.62 2.50
C ASP A 84 -2.35 16.37 3.20
N SER A 85 -3.11 17.44 3.43
CA SER A 85 -4.45 17.36 4.04
C SER A 85 -5.40 16.43 3.27
N LEU A 86 -5.08 16.16 2.02
CA LEU A 86 -5.82 15.27 1.13
C LEU A 86 -5.62 13.78 1.47
N ILE A 87 -4.48 13.41 2.09
CA ILE A 87 -4.19 12.02 2.42
C ILE A 87 -4.80 11.70 3.77
N TYR A 88 -5.82 10.85 3.75
CA TYR A 88 -6.55 10.45 4.94
C TYR A 88 -5.79 9.43 5.78
N SER A 89 -5.22 8.42 5.14
CA SER A 89 -4.61 7.28 5.83
C SER A 89 -3.47 6.65 5.03
N LEU A 90 -2.71 5.81 5.71
CA LEU A 90 -1.65 5.00 5.14
C LEU A 90 -2.08 3.54 5.10
N SER A 91 -1.66 2.78 4.10
CA SER A 91 -1.84 1.32 4.08
C SER A 91 -0.52 0.62 4.36
N SER A 92 -0.56 -0.52 5.03
CA SER A 92 0.62 -1.36 5.26
C SER A 92 0.99 -2.24 4.05
N PHE A 93 0.46 -1.94 2.89
CA PHE A 93 0.80 -2.62 1.65
C PHE A 93 1.70 -1.73 0.77
N PRO A 94 2.84 -2.23 0.23
CA PRO A 94 3.44 -3.56 0.48
C PRO A 94 4.05 -3.69 1.87
N PRO A 95 4.21 -4.92 2.40
CA PRO A 95 4.59 -5.15 3.79
C PRO A 95 6.07 -4.86 4.13
N GLY A 96 6.79 -4.22 3.22
CA GLY A 96 8.23 -3.94 3.33
C GLY A 96 8.63 -3.22 4.61
N GLU A 97 7.89 -2.21 5.01
CA GLU A 97 8.14 -1.41 6.22
C GLU A 97 8.03 -2.22 7.51
N ILE A 98 7.28 -3.33 7.48
CA ILE A 98 7.02 -4.18 8.64
C ILE A 98 8.15 -5.18 8.84
N TYR A 99 8.62 -5.84 7.78
CA TYR A 99 9.64 -6.88 7.89
C TYR A 99 11.08 -6.37 7.75
N SER A 100 11.31 -5.24 7.08
CA SER A 100 12.67 -4.72 6.86
C SER A 100 13.45 -4.43 8.15
N PRO A 101 12.83 -4.03 9.28
CA PRO A 101 13.54 -3.86 10.55
C PRO A 101 13.98 -5.18 11.20
N LEU A 102 13.41 -6.32 10.81
CA LEU A 102 13.70 -7.61 11.43
C LEU A 102 15.16 -8.03 11.22
N ILE A 103 15.84 -8.41 12.30
CA ILE A 103 17.23 -8.88 12.25
C ILE A 103 17.35 -10.13 11.35
N SER A 104 16.36 -11.04 11.44
CA SER A 104 16.32 -12.25 10.60
C SER A 104 16.23 -11.92 9.11
N TYR A 105 15.48 -10.90 8.73
CA TYR A 105 15.42 -10.40 7.36
C TYR A 105 16.77 -9.83 6.92
N LYS A 106 17.37 -8.96 7.72
CA LYS A 106 18.66 -8.30 7.39
C LYS A 106 19.77 -9.32 7.20
N LEU A 107 19.85 -10.32 8.08
CA LEU A 107 20.84 -11.40 7.96
C LEU A 107 20.62 -12.23 6.69
N GLN A 108 19.41 -12.71 6.44
CA GLN A 108 19.11 -13.48 5.23
C GLN A 108 19.37 -12.64 3.96
N ARG A 109 19.05 -11.35 3.98
CA ARG A 109 19.31 -10.45 2.85
C ARG A 109 20.81 -10.29 2.59
N LEU A 110 21.61 -10.14 3.65
CA LEU A 110 23.06 -10.11 3.51
C LEU A 110 23.61 -11.39 2.89
N LEU A 111 23.16 -12.55 3.36
CA LEU A 111 23.54 -13.85 2.81
C LEU A 111 23.12 -14.03 1.33
N GLN A 112 21.99 -13.46 0.92
CA GLN A 112 21.58 -13.42 -0.49
C GLN A 112 22.52 -12.53 -1.33
N ILE A 113 22.90 -11.36 -0.81
CA ILE A 113 23.85 -10.44 -1.49
C ILE A 113 25.19 -11.13 -1.68
N LEU A 114 25.68 -11.82 -0.67
CA LEU A 114 26.92 -12.60 -0.69
C LEU A 114 26.80 -13.91 -1.54
N LYS A 115 25.62 -14.16 -2.16
CA LYS A 115 25.31 -15.35 -2.94
C LYS A 115 25.43 -16.68 -2.16
N ILE A 116 25.48 -16.63 -0.84
CA ILE A 116 25.52 -17.80 0.06
C ILE A 116 24.10 -18.38 0.16
N LEU A 117 23.08 -17.54 0.40
CA LEU A 117 21.68 -17.96 0.42
C LEU A 117 21.09 -17.90 -0.99
N ARG A 118 20.75 -19.06 -1.55
CA ARG A 118 20.19 -19.20 -2.92
C ARG A 118 18.68 -19.44 -2.93
N ARG A 119 18.05 -19.44 -1.77
CA ARG A 119 16.59 -19.59 -1.59
C ARG A 119 15.94 -18.25 -1.25
N PRO A 120 14.58 -18.18 -1.27
CA PRO A 120 13.84 -17.02 -0.78
C PRO A 120 14.16 -16.68 0.68
N ILE A 121 13.97 -15.43 1.06
CA ILE A 121 13.99 -15.00 2.46
C ILE A 121 12.67 -15.43 3.09
N ILE A 122 12.74 -16.21 4.16
CA ILE A 122 11.58 -16.68 4.89
C ILE A 122 11.42 -15.85 6.15
N ILE A 123 10.24 -15.30 6.36
CA ILE A 123 9.86 -14.52 7.53
C ILE A 123 8.80 -15.28 8.28
N ASP A 124 9.15 -15.63 9.50
CA ASP A 124 8.25 -16.25 10.47
C ASP A 124 7.05 -15.35 10.76
N SER A 125 5.84 -15.93 10.71
CA SER A 125 4.59 -15.20 10.88
C SER A 125 4.47 -14.49 12.23
N ASN A 126 4.91 -15.13 13.33
CA ASN A 126 4.85 -14.54 14.66
C ASN A 126 5.76 -13.30 14.79
N LYS A 127 6.96 -13.37 14.20
CA LYS A 127 7.88 -12.23 14.19
C LYS A 127 7.33 -11.09 13.34
N TYR A 128 6.70 -11.45 12.22
CA TYR A 128 6.02 -10.48 11.37
C TYR A 128 4.89 -9.78 12.13
N LEU A 129 3.98 -10.50 12.76
CA LEU A 129 2.85 -9.97 13.52
C LEU A 129 3.29 -9.10 14.70
N LYS A 130 4.34 -9.51 15.44
CA LYS A 130 4.93 -8.66 16.49
C LYS A 130 5.48 -7.34 15.95
N SER A 131 6.15 -7.38 14.80
CA SER A 131 6.65 -6.16 14.13
C SER A 131 5.49 -5.28 13.66
N PHE A 132 4.46 -5.90 13.10
CA PHE A 132 3.24 -5.26 12.63
C PHE A 132 2.49 -4.53 13.76
N SER A 133 2.27 -5.19 14.91
CA SER A 133 1.64 -4.57 16.08
C SER A 133 2.40 -3.35 16.58
N LYS A 134 3.75 -3.40 16.58
CA LYS A 134 4.59 -2.25 16.92
C LYS A 134 4.46 -1.12 15.90
N PHE A 135 4.35 -1.48 14.62
CA PHE A 135 4.21 -0.52 13.54
C PHE A 135 2.88 0.23 13.59
N ILE A 136 1.76 -0.50 13.80
CA ILE A 136 0.43 0.10 13.96
C ILE A 136 0.39 1.10 15.13
N LYS A 137 0.94 0.71 16.29
CA LYS A 137 0.98 1.60 17.46
C LYS A 137 1.69 2.93 17.21
N LYS A 138 2.66 2.95 16.30
CA LYS A 138 3.38 4.17 15.90
C LYS A 138 2.63 5.00 14.85
N HIS A 139 1.70 4.39 14.14
CA HIS A 139 1.02 5.01 13.01
C HIS A 139 -0.50 4.85 13.13
N PRO A 140 -1.17 5.65 13.99
CA PRO A 140 -2.61 5.48 14.29
C PRO A 140 -3.54 5.69 13.09
N ARG A 141 -3.03 6.30 12.01
CA ARG A 141 -3.75 6.44 10.74
C ARG A 141 -3.49 5.32 9.75
N LEU A 142 -2.81 4.25 10.17
CA LEU A 142 -2.52 3.12 9.30
C LEU A 142 -3.76 2.23 9.17
N ILE A 143 -4.13 1.93 7.93
CA ILE A 143 -5.08 0.86 7.63
C ILE A 143 -4.27 -0.44 7.60
N PRO A 144 -4.51 -1.36 8.55
CA PRO A 144 -3.76 -2.58 8.62
C PRO A 144 -4.11 -3.51 7.46
N CYS A 145 -3.07 -3.97 6.75
CA CYS A 145 -3.15 -5.06 5.80
C CYS A 145 -2.26 -6.18 6.32
N VAL A 146 -2.85 -7.22 6.89
CA VAL A 146 -2.10 -8.38 7.33
C VAL A 146 -1.94 -9.33 6.15
N LEU A 147 -0.70 -9.54 5.71
CA LEU A 147 -0.37 -10.40 4.57
C LEU A 147 0.47 -11.59 5.06
N THR A 148 -0.14 -12.44 5.87
CA THR A 148 0.42 -13.78 6.15
C THR A 148 0.14 -14.67 4.94
N GLY A 149 1.11 -15.50 4.57
CA GLY A 149 1.06 -16.28 3.33
C GLY A 149 1.47 -15.48 2.07
N TRP A 150 2.00 -14.26 2.24
CA TRP A 150 2.46 -13.47 1.11
C TRP A 150 3.77 -14.03 0.54
N ASP A 151 3.78 -14.23 -0.78
CA ASP A 151 4.90 -14.78 -1.54
C ASP A 151 5.11 -13.98 -2.83
N ASN A 152 6.31 -13.44 -3.02
CA ASN A 152 6.68 -12.75 -4.25
C ASN A 152 7.80 -13.46 -5.04
N THR A 153 8.06 -14.72 -4.76
CA THR A 153 9.14 -15.49 -5.38
C THR A 153 9.01 -15.61 -6.89
N ALA A 154 7.78 -15.70 -7.39
CA ALA A 154 7.50 -15.76 -8.84
C ALA A 154 8.03 -14.51 -9.57
N ARG A 155 7.93 -13.33 -8.93
CA ARG A 155 8.42 -12.07 -9.51
C ARG A 155 9.94 -11.94 -9.50
N TYR A 156 10.61 -12.59 -8.54
CA TYR A 156 12.06 -12.43 -8.29
C TYR A 156 12.87 -13.71 -8.54
N LYS A 157 12.38 -14.62 -9.38
CA LYS A 157 13.09 -15.84 -9.76
C LYS A 157 13.60 -16.63 -8.53
N ASN A 158 12.72 -16.94 -7.60
CA ASN A 158 12.99 -17.63 -6.32
C ASN A 158 13.94 -16.90 -5.35
N LYS A 159 14.24 -15.64 -5.58
CA LYS A 159 15.01 -14.79 -4.63
C LYS A 159 14.16 -13.82 -3.86
N GLY A 160 12.86 -13.98 -3.90
CA GLY A 160 11.89 -13.12 -3.25
C GLY A 160 11.81 -13.33 -1.75
N ILE A 161 10.70 -12.92 -1.20
CA ILE A 161 10.38 -12.96 0.22
C ILE A 161 9.10 -13.76 0.38
N VAL A 162 9.08 -14.65 1.35
CA VAL A 162 7.91 -15.40 1.79
C VAL A 162 7.63 -15.03 3.24
N ILE A 163 6.41 -14.57 3.51
CA ILE A 163 5.89 -14.43 4.87
C ILE A 163 5.07 -15.69 5.12
N GLU A 164 5.52 -16.53 6.05
CA GLU A 164 4.84 -17.79 6.33
C GLU A 164 3.39 -17.55 6.74
N GLY A 165 2.49 -18.35 6.17
CA GLY A 165 1.08 -18.36 6.52
C GLY A 165 0.84 -19.28 7.71
N ASN A 166 0.19 -18.77 8.75
CA ASN A 166 -0.41 -19.58 9.79
C ASN A 166 -1.81 -19.04 10.06
N ILE A 167 -2.82 -19.85 9.70
CA ILE A 167 -4.23 -19.47 9.81
C ILE A 167 -4.65 -19.23 11.26
N GLU A 168 -4.11 -20.00 12.20
CA GLU A 168 -4.40 -19.84 13.64
C GLU A 168 -3.93 -18.47 14.15
N ASN A 169 -2.73 -18.05 13.75
CA ASN A 169 -2.19 -16.73 14.12
C ASN A 169 -2.92 -15.55 13.41
N LEU A 170 -3.60 -15.80 12.31
CA LEU A 170 -4.43 -14.79 11.65
C LEU A 170 -5.69 -14.46 12.45
N ILE A 171 -6.30 -15.48 13.05
CA ILE A 171 -7.54 -15.34 13.84
C ILE A 171 -7.22 -14.67 15.18
N GLU A 172 -6.15 -15.08 15.86
CA GLU A 172 -5.73 -14.49 17.15
C GLU A 172 -5.16 -13.07 17.02
N GLY A 173 -4.59 -12.71 15.88
CA GLY A 173 -4.02 -11.38 15.64
C GLY A 173 -5.01 -10.30 15.20
N GLN A 174 -6.29 -10.66 14.98
CA GLN A 174 -7.37 -9.74 14.62
C GLN A 174 -8.27 -9.34 15.80
N LEU A 175 -8.02 -9.91 16.97
CA LEU A 175 -8.67 -9.59 18.23
C LEU A 175 -7.76 -8.68 19.08
#